data_060ea20d03c29507201f6e813a2f6d4f
#
_entry.id   060ea20d03c29507201f6e813a2f6d4f
#
_cell.length_a   1.000
_cell.length_b   1.000
_cell.length_c   1.000
_cell.angle_alpha   90.00
_cell.angle_beta   90.00
_cell.angle_gamma   90.00
#
_symmetry.space_group_name_H-M   'P 1'
#
loop_
_entity.id
_entity.type
_entity.pdbx_description
1 polymer ?
#
loop_
_entity_poly.entity_id
_entity_poly.type
_entity_poly.pdbx_seq_one_letter_code
_entity_poly.pdbx_strand_id
1 'polypeptide(L)'
;MTRKKSPDKTAVRHVPMREFSRSLPMSLLRAREAVMRQFRPSLRDHGLTEQQWRILRALAAVDTIEVTELARVAFLLGPSLSRILRDLEARHLIERRVVKADQRRGLVSISAKGVRLIETVAPSSEAIYAAITRRYGARRLRELQDMLHELEGTLSALNKGGGTGEDGEFE
;
A
#
# COMPACT_ATOMS: atom_id res chain seq x y z
N MET A 1 42.35 34.46 -35.74
CA MET A 1 42.16 33.36 -34.75
C MET A 1 41.05 33.73 -33.81
N THR A 2 39.84 33.25 -34.09
CA THR A 2 38.63 33.61 -33.34
C THR A 2 38.33 32.49 -32.35
N ARG A 3 38.48 32.78 -31.08
CA ARG A 3 38.28 31.83 -29.96
C ARG A 3 36.76 31.61 -29.75
N LYS A 4 36.29 30.45 -30.13
CA LYS A 4 34.89 29.99 -29.95
C LYS A 4 34.61 29.82 -28.46
N LYS A 5 33.78 30.67 -27.89
CA LYS A 5 33.29 30.60 -26.50
C LYS A 5 32.38 29.40 -26.38
N SER A 6 32.78 28.43 -25.60
CA SER A 6 31.93 27.25 -25.25
C SER A 6 30.67 27.71 -24.50
N PRO A 7 29.50 27.11 -24.75
CA PRO A 7 28.29 27.46 -24.03
C PRO A 7 28.42 27.01 -22.56
N ASP A 8 28.13 27.95 -21.70
CA ASP A 8 28.06 27.81 -20.25
C ASP A 8 27.09 26.67 -19.87
N LYS A 9 27.62 25.64 -19.23
CA LYS A 9 26.85 24.50 -18.78
C LYS A 9 26.05 24.86 -17.53
N THR A 10 24.75 25.03 -17.72
CA THR A 10 23.70 24.71 -16.74
C THR A 10 23.82 25.45 -15.41
N ALA A 11 23.27 26.64 -15.36
CA ALA A 11 22.64 27.10 -14.11
C ALA A 11 21.48 26.17 -13.80
N VAL A 12 21.69 25.17 -12.92
CA VAL A 12 20.62 24.41 -12.30
C VAL A 12 19.70 25.43 -11.65
N ARG A 13 18.52 25.66 -12.22
CA ARG A 13 17.51 26.55 -11.65
C ARG A 13 17.16 25.98 -10.29
N HIS A 14 17.63 26.64 -9.26
CA HIS A 14 17.31 26.27 -7.88
C HIS A 14 15.85 26.71 -7.64
N VAL A 15 14.92 25.80 -7.92
CA VAL A 15 13.52 26.00 -7.57
C VAL A 15 13.45 25.93 -6.04
N PRO A 16 12.90 26.96 -5.35
CA PRO A 16 12.78 26.94 -3.89
C PRO A 16 11.77 25.85 -3.48
N MET A 17 12.27 24.66 -3.22
CA MET A 17 11.50 23.51 -2.78
C MET A 17 12.12 22.94 -1.49
N ARG A 18 11.31 22.23 -0.72
CA ARG A 18 11.82 21.45 0.42
C ARG A 18 12.85 20.43 -0.08
N GLU A 19 13.87 20.18 0.73
CA GLU A 19 14.86 19.15 0.44
C GLU A 19 14.14 17.81 0.21
N PHE A 20 14.39 17.18 -0.93
CA PHE A 20 13.71 15.96 -1.35
C PHE A 20 13.77 14.84 -0.30
N SER A 21 14.96 14.64 0.30
CA SER A 21 15.21 13.63 1.32
C SER A 21 14.42 13.84 2.61
N ARG A 22 14.01 15.08 2.91
CA ARG A 22 13.28 15.49 4.12
C ARG A 22 11.80 15.75 3.87
N SER A 23 11.31 15.54 2.64
CA SER A 23 9.89 15.65 2.36
C SER A 23 9.11 14.52 3.07
N LEU A 24 7.90 14.82 3.57
CA LEU A 24 7.06 13.85 4.28
C LEU A 24 6.81 12.57 3.44
N PRO A 25 6.43 12.66 2.15
CA PRO A 25 6.23 11.47 1.33
C PRO A 25 7.47 10.58 1.26
N MET A 26 8.67 11.18 1.13
CA MET A 26 9.93 10.42 1.08
C MET A 26 10.29 9.81 2.43
N SER A 27 9.99 10.48 3.53
CA SER A 27 10.20 9.94 4.87
C SER A 27 9.33 8.71 5.12
N LEU A 28 8.04 8.77 4.76
CA LEU A 28 7.10 7.66 4.85
C LEU A 28 7.51 6.49 3.94
N LEU A 29 7.88 6.80 2.69
CA LEU A 29 8.32 5.77 1.73
C LEU A 29 9.57 5.05 2.23
N ARG A 30 10.59 5.78 2.70
CA ARG A 30 11.84 5.19 3.23
C ARG A 30 11.59 4.33 4.46
N ALA A 31 10.74 4.79 5.38
CA ALA A 31 10.36 4.01 6.57
C ALA A 31 9.64 2.73 6.17
N ARG A 32 8.65 2.81 5.26
CA ARG A 32 7.95 1.66 4.71
C ARG A 32 8.94 0.67 4.07
N GLU A 33 9.85 1.15 3.21
CA GLU A 33 10.83 0.29 2.55
C GLU A 33 11.78 -0.40 3.54
N ALA A 34 12.20 0.30 4.59
CA ALA A 34 13.02 -0.30 5.65
C ALA A 34 12.29 -1.45 6.36
N VAL A 35 11.00 -1.26 6.67
CA VAL A 35 10.15 -2.30 7.27
C VAL A 35 9.95 -3.45 6.29
N MET A 36 9.49 -3.19 5.06
CA MET A 36 9.16 -4.25 4.10
C MET A 36 10.37 -5.07 3.65
N ARG A 37 11.57 -4.49 3.70
CA ARG A 37 12.81 -5.23 3.45
C ARG A 37 13.01 -6.40 4.43
N GLN A 38 12.45 -6.31 5.63
CA GLN A 38 12.51 -7.41 6.61
C GLN A 38 11.54 -8.55 6.26
N PHE A 39 10.38 -8.23 5.67
CA PHE A 39 9.33 -9.22 5.35
C PHE A 39 9.55 -9.92 4.01
N ARG A 40 10.08 -9.21 3.00
CA ARG A 40 10.21 -9.74 1.62
C ARG A 40 10.91 -11.08 1.49
N PRO A 41 12.00 -11.40 2.21
CA PRO A 41 12.63 -12.71 2.13
C PRO A 41 11.64 -13.82 2.48
N SER A 42 11.03 -13.78 3.65
CA SER A 42 10.07 -14.77 4.10
C SER A 42 8.86 -14.88 3.16
N LEU A 43 8.33 -13.77 2.64
CA LEU A 43 7.22 -13.82 1.68
C LEU A 43 7.62 -14.54 0.39
N ARG A 44 8.83 -14.28 -0.15
CA ARG A 44 9.35 -14.96 -1.35
C ARG A 44 9.52 -16.45 -1.14
N ASP A 45 9.99 -16.88 0.02
CA ASP A 45 10.15 -18.30 0.36
C ASP A 45 8.80 -19.06 0.30
N HIS A 46 7.69 -18.34 0.46
CA HIS A 46 6.33 -18.87 0.32
C HIS A 46 5.67 -18.50 -1.03
N GLY A 47 6.44 -18.00 -1.98
CA GLY A 47 5.95 -17.62 -3.31
C GLY A 47 4.96 -16.45 -3.30
N LEU A 48 5.10 -15.52 -2.35
CA LEU A 48 4.22 -14.36 -2.20
C LEU A 48 4.95 -13.04 -2.48
N THR A 49 4.24 -12.12 -3.13
CA THR A 49 4.59 -10.70 -3.18
C THR A 49 3.98 -9.96 -1.98
N GLU A 50 4.48 -8.76 -1.66
CA GLU A 50 3.89 -7.89 -0.64
C GLU A 50 2.40 -7.61 -0.88
N GLN A 51 2.03 -7.38 -2.14
CA GLN A 51 0.65 -7.06 -2.51
C GLN A 51 -0.25 -8.28 -2.33
N GLN A 52 0.18 -9.47 -2.74
CA GLN A 52 -0.54 -10.72 -2.52
C GLN A 52 -0.74 -11.00 -1.03
N TRP A 53 0.31 -10.84 -0.23
CA TRP A 53 0.24 -10.98 1.23
C TRP A 53 -0.76 -10.01 1.85
N ARG A 54 -0.73 -8.74 1.45
CA ARG A 54 -1.66 -7.71 1.93
C ARG A 54 -3.12 -8.06 1.61
N ILE A 55 -3.38 -8.54 0.40
CA ILE A 55 -4.72 -8.99 -0.01
C ILE A 55 -5.17 -10.19 0.83
N LEU A 56 -4.34 -11.22 0.97
CA LEU A 56 -4.68 -12.40 1.77
C LEU A 56 -4.96 -12.03 3.22
N ARG A 57 -4.16 -11.11 3.81
CA ARG A 57 -4.39 -10.61 5.18
C ARG A 57 -5.69 -9.83 5.30
N ALA A 58 -6.03 -9.00 4.33
CA ALA A 58 -7.30 -8.27 4.31
C ALA A 58 -8.50 -9.25 4.22
N LEU A 59 -8.39 -10.26 3.36
CA LEU A 59 -9.43 -11.29 3.20
C LEU A 59 -9.58 -12.20 4.42
N ALA A 60 -8.51 -12.45 5.16
CA ALA A 60 -8.57 -13.27 6.37
C ALA A 60 -9.27 -12.57 7.55
N ALA A 61 -9.49 -11.27 7.46
CA ALA A 61 -10.16 -10.48 8.50
C ALA A 61 -11.69 -10.39 8.29
N VAL A 62 -12.21 -10.89 7.17
CA VAL A 62 -13.63 -10.78 6.79
C VAL A 62 -14.08 -12.06 6.07
N ASP A 63 -15.38 -12.35 6.10
CA ASP A 63 -15.92 -13.50 5.36
C ASP A 63 -15.89 -13.28 3.85
N THR A 64 -16.36 -12.12 3.41
CA THR A 64 -16.35 -11.68 2.01
C THR A 64 -16.18 -10.16 1.91
N ILE A 65 -15.61 -9.69 0.81
CA ILE A 65 -15.47 -8.26 0.55
C ILE A 65 -15.68 -7.97 -0.94
N GLU A 66 -16.23 -6.80 -1.28
CA GLU A 66 -16.33 -6.36 -2.66
C GLU A 66 -14.94 -5.98 -3.22
N VAL A 67 -14.74 -6.26 -4.52
CA VAL A 67 -13.45 -5.97 -5.20
C VAL A 67 -13.06 -4.49 -5.09
N THR A 68 -14.03 -3.57 -5.19
CA THR A 68 -13.81 -2.13 -5.06
C THR A 68 -13.37 -1.75 -3.65
N GLU A 69 -14.00 -2.33 -2.64
CA GLU A 69 -13.63 -2.10 -1.25
C GLU A 69 -12.27 -2.73 -0.92
N LEU A 70 -11.98 -3.93 -1.46
CA LEU A 70 -10.68 -4.56 -1.32
C LEU A 70 -9.56 -3.71 -1.93
N ALA A 71 -9.81 -3.05 -3.10
CA ALA A 71 -8.88 -2.11 -3.70
C ALA A 71 -8.56 -0.96 -2.74
N ARG A 72 -9.60 -0.41 -2.10
CA ARG A 72 -9.48 0.70 -1.14
C ARG A 72 -8.66 0.30 0.09
N VAL A 73 -9.03 -0.79 0.76
CA VAL A 73 -8.35 -1.23 2.01
C VAL A 73 -6.94 -1.77 1.77
N ALA A 74 -6.69 -2.32 0.57
CA ALA A 74 -5.36 -2.79 0.19
C ALA A 74 -4.49 -1.69 -0.44
N PHE A 75 -5.00 -0.48 -0.63
CA PHE A 75 -4.29 0.62 -1.31
C PHE A 75 -3.73 0.20 -2.67
N LEU A 76 -4.58 -0.40 -3.51
CA LEU A 76 -4.23 -0.89 -4.84
C LEU A 76 -5.13 -0.26 -5.91
N LEU A 77 -4.54 0.04 -7.06
CA LEU A 77 -5.30 0.46 -8.24
C LEU A 77 -6.04 -0.74 -8.84
N GLY A 78 -7.25 -0.51 -9.37
CA GLY A 78 -8.11 -1.54 -9.93
C GLY A 78 -7.43 -2.51 -10.92
N PRO A 79 -6.69 -2.03 -11.94
CA PRO A 79 -5.99 -2.91 -12.87
C PRO A 79 -4.94 -3.82 -12.20
N SER A 80 -4.19 -3.29 -11.24
CA SER A 80 -3.21 -4.05 -10.45
C SER A 80 -3.89 -5.12 -9.60
N LEU A 81 -4.95 -4.74 -8.89
CA LEU A 81 -5.74 -5.68 -8.09
C LEU A 81 -6.31 -6.81 -8.96
N SER A 82 -6.92 -6.48 -10.11
CA SER A 82 -7.51 -7.49 -11.01
C SER A 82 -6.51 -8.54 -11.48
N ARG A 83 -5.25 -8.14 -11.76
CA ARG A 83 -4.18 -9.05 -12.11
C ARG A 83 -3.77 -9.95 -10.95
N ILE A 84 -3.65 -9.38 -9.76
CA ILE A 84 -3.27 -10.12 -8.55
C ILE A 84 -4.37 -11.12 -8.16
N LEU A 85 -5.64 -10.73 -8.24
CA LEU A 85 -6.76 -11.61 -7.92
C LEU A 85 -6.82 -12.80 -8.88
N ARG A 86 -6.55 -12.61 -10.18
CA ARG A 86 -6.47 -13.72 -11.15
C ARG A 86 -5.36 -14.73 -10.79
N ASP A 87 -4.20 -14.24 -10.38
CA ASP A 87 -3.10 -15.12 -9.95
C ASP A 87 -3.45 -15.89 -8.67
N LEU A 88 -3.98 -15.21 -7.66
CA LEU A 88 -4.38 -15.85 -6.40
C LEU A 88 -5.50 -16.89 -6.61
N GLU A 89 -6.46 -16.61 -7.49
CA GLU A 89 -7.56 -17.51 -7.85
C GLU A 89 -7.04 -18.74 -8.61
N ALA A 90 -6.14 -18.55 -9.59
CA ALA A 90 -5.49 -19.65 -10.32
C ALA A 90 -4.68 -20.56 -9.39
N ARG A 91 -4.14 -20.03 -8.29
CA ARG A 91 -3.45 -20.77 -7.24
C ARG A 91 -4.42 -21.38 -6.20
N HIS A 92 -5.72 -21.16 -6.36
CA HIS A 92 -6.77 -21.59 -5.43
C HIS A 92 -6.61 -21.04 -4.00
N LEU A 93 -6.05 -19.81 -3.86
CA LEU A 93 -5.86 -19.15 -2.57
C LEU A 93 -7.07 -18.28 -2.18
N ILE A 94 -7.86 -17.89 -3.15
CA ILE A 94 -9.08 -17.10 -3.00
C ILE A 94 -10.21 -17.69 -3.84
N GLU A 95 -11.45 -17.31 -3.53
CA GLU A 95 -12.63 -17.56 -4.32
C GLU A 95 -13.26 -16.24 -4.75
N ARG A 96 -13.77 -16.20 -5.99
CA ARG A 96 -14.50 -15.05 -6.52
C ARG A 96 -15.91 -15.46 -6.91
N ARG A 97 -16.86 -14.61 -6.56
CA ARG A 97 -18.28 -14.80 -6.91
C ARG A 97 -18.83 -13.52 -7.51
N VAL A 98 -19.64 -13.66 -8.55
CA VAL A 98 -20.40 -12.55 -9.12
C VAL A 98 -21.74 -12.50 -8.43
N VAL A 99 -22.18 -11.34 -8.00
CA VAL A 99 -23.51 -11.15 -7.41
C VAL A 99 -24.55 -11.28 -8.51
N LYS A 100 -25.47 -12.27 -8.41
CA LYS A 100 -26.48 -12.54 -9.44
C LYS A 100 -27.37 -11.32 -9.74
N ALA A 101 -27.63 -10.47 -8.75
CA ALA A 101 -28.46 -9.28 -8.89
C ALA A 101 -27.71 -8.10 -9.55
N ASP A 102 -26.39 -8.06 -9.49
CA ASP A 102 -25.57 -7.02 -10.14
C ASP A 102 -24.24 -7.63 -10.58
N GLN A 103 -24.14 -7.96 -11.86
CA GLN A 103 -22.95 -8.57 -12.45
C GLN A 103 -21.70 -7.69 -12.41
N ARG A 104 -21.84 -6.41 -12.06
CA ARG A 104 -20.71 -5.47 -11.87
C ARG A 104 -20.05 -5.62 -10.48
N ARG A 105 -20.74 -6.26 -9.53
CA ARG A 105 -20.24 -6.46 -8.17
C ARG A 105 -19.60 -7.84 -8.02
N GLY A 106 -18.29 -7.85 -7.91
CA GLY A 106 -17.52 -9.05 -7.59
C GLY A 106 -17.27 -9.13 -6.09
N LEU A 107 -17.59 -10.27 -5.48
CA LEU A 107 -17.23 -10.62 -4.11
C LEU A 107 -16.00 -11.52 -4.11
N VAL A 108 -15.12 -11.32 -3.16
CA VAL A 108 -13.91 -12.11 -2.96
C VAL A 108 -13.87 -12.61 -1.52
N SER A 109 -13.46 -13.85 -1.35
CA SER A 109 -13.21 -14.50 -0.06
C SER A 109 -11.89 -15.25 -0.08
N ILE A 110 -11.30 -15.47 1.09
CA ILE A 110 -10.15 -16.35 1.21
C ILE A 110 -10.61 -17.82 1.14
N SER A 111 -9.85 -18.68 0.47
CA SER A 111 -10.13 -20.13 0.46
C SER A 111 -9.50 -20.81 1.68
N ALA A 112 -9.90 -22.06 1.95
CA ALA A 112 -9.25 -22.89 2.97
C ALA A 112 -7.74 -23.09 2.71
N LYS A 113 -7.32 -23.14 1.43
CA LYS A 113 -5.88 -23.19 1.06
C LYS A 113 -5.19 -21.87 1.36
N GLY A 114 -5.85 -20.74 1.13
CA GLY A 114 -5.35 -19.41 1.47
C GLY A 114 -5.16 -19.23 2.97
N VAL A 115 -6.11 -19.69 3.78
CA VAL A 115 -6.00 -19.69 5.25
C VAL A 115 -4.77 -20.49 5.71
N ARG A 116 -4.61 -21.72 5.24
CA ARG A 116 -3.43 -22.55 5.57
C ARG A 116 -2.11 -21.88 5.16
N LEU A 117 -2.08 -21.18 4.03
CA LEU A 117 -0.87 -20.42 3.63
C LEU A 117 -0.58 -19.27 4.61
N ILE A 118 -1.61 -18.54 5.07
CA ILE A 118 -1.43 -17.52 6.11
C ILE A 118 -0.89 -18.13 7.40
N GLU A 119 -1.45 -19.23 7.84
CA GLU A 119 -0.99 -19.95 9.04
C GLU A 119 0.48 -20.38 8.93
N THR A 120 0.91 -20.79 7.74
CA THR A 120 2.31 -21.16 7.46
C THR A 120 3.25 -19.95 7.52
N VAL A 121 2.82 -18.79 7.02
CA VAL A 121 3.64 -17.56 6.97
C VAL A 121 3.61 -16.79 8.30
N ALA A 122 2.53 -16.90 9.07
CA ALA A 122 2.31 -16.11 10.27
C ALA A 122 3.47 -16.18 11.28
N PRO A 123 4.05 -17.35 11.62
CA PRO A 123 5.12 -17.43 12.62
C PRO A 123 6.34 -16.58 12.24
N SER A 124 6.76 -16.60 10.98
CA SER A 124 7.89 -15.79 10.51
C SER A 124 7.56 -14.30 10.51
N SER A 125 6.33 -13.94 10.14
CA SER A 125 5.84 -12.57 10.20
C SER A 125 5.86 -12.03 11.64
N GLU A 126 5.34 -12.80 12.60
CA GLU A 126 5.33 -12.41 14.01
C GLU A 126 6.75 -12.31 14.61
N ALA A 127 7.67 -13.18 14.21
CA ALA A 127 9.07 -13.09 14.60
C ALA A 127 9.72 -11.77 14.12
N ILE A 128 9.38 -11.32 12.91
CA ILE A 128 9.86 -10.04 12.36
C ILE A 128 9.27 -8.87 13.17
N TYR A 129 7.95 -8.88 13.46
CA TYR A 129 7.33 -7.86 14.30
C TYR A 129 7.96 -7.82 15.70
N ALA A 130 8.19 -8.96 16.32
CA ALA A 130 8.87 -9.03 17.62
C ALA A 130 10.29 -8.45 17.56
N ALA A 131 11.05 -8.71 16.49
CA ALA A 131 12.39 -8.15 16.30
C ALA A 131 12.38 -6.63 16.12
N ILE A 132 11.43 -6.09 15.34
CA ILE A 132 11.23 -4.65 15.18
C ILE A 132 10.87 -4.03 16.52
N THR A 133 9.92 -4.60 17.24
CA THR A 133 9.45 -4.12 18.55
C THR A 133 10.59 -4.09 19.57
N ARG A 134 11.43 -5.12 19.65
CA ARG A 134 12.61 -5.16 20.56
C ARG A 134 13.60 -4.05 20.24
N ARG A 135 13.87 -3.80 18.93
CA ARG A 135 14.90 -2.83 18.51
C ARG A 135 14.44 -1.39 18.61
N TYR A 136 13.20 -1.12 18.24
CA TYR A 136 12.65 0.23 18.20
C TYR A 136 12.04 0.65 19.55
N GLY A 137 11.57 -0.31 20.33
CA GLY A 137 10.89 -0.13 21.62
C GLY A 137 9.36 -0.16 21.46
N ALA A 138 8.69 -0.98 22.27
CA ALA A 138 7.24 -1.19 22.17
C ALA A 138 6.42 0.10 22.34
N ARG A 139 6.79 0.97 23.29
CA ARG A 139 6.11 2.25 23.51
C ARG A 139 6.27 3.17 22.29
N ARG A 140 7.50 3.35 21.81
CA ARG A 140 7.79 4.20 20.64
C ARG A 140 7.11 3.70 19.37
N LEU A 141 6.98 2.38 19.21
CA LEU A 141 6.31 1.79 18.05
C LEU A 141 4.81 2.10 18.07
N ARG A 142 4.17 1.99 19.23
CA ARG A 142 2.75 2.39 19.39
C ARG A 142 2.56 3.87 19.11
N GLU A 143 3.34 4.74 19.76
CA GLU A 143 3.29 6.19 19.51
C GLU A 143 3.43 6.55 18.04
N LEU A 144 4.34 5.89 17.31
CA LEU A 144 4.50 6.08 15.88
C LEU A 144 3.26 5.63 15.08
N GLN A 145 2.69 4.48 15.42
CA GLN A 145 1.49 3.96 14.76
C GLN A 145 0.28 4.89 15.00
N ASP A 146 0.12 5.41 16.21
CA ASP A 146 -0.93 6.35 16.57
C ASP A 146 -0.78 7.68 15.79
N MET A 147 0.44 8.23 15.71
CA MET A 147 0.73 9.44 14.92
C MET A 147 0.46 9.24 13.42
N LEU A 148 0.80 8.06 12.87
CA LEU A 148 0.53 7.76 11.46
C LEU A 148 -0.98 7.64 11.19
N HIS A 149 -1.73 7.06 12.12
CA HIS A 149 -3.19 6.96 12.01
C HIS A 149 -3.87 8.33 12.12
N GLU A 150 -3.42 9.18 13.06
CA GLU A 150 -3.88 10.57 13.18
C GLU A 150 -3.61 11.37 11.90
N LEU A 151 -2.40 11.25 11.35
CA LEU A 151 -2.03 11.89 10.09
C LEU A 151 -2.94 11.46 8.94
N GLU A 152 -3.20 10.14 8.81
CA GLU A 152 -4.09 9.59 7.79
C GLU A 152 -5.50 10.16 7.93
N GLY A 153 -6.05 10.18 9.15
CA GLY A 153 -7.38 10.72 9.44
C GLY A 153 -7.49 12.21 9.09
N THR A 154 -6.49 12.99 9.48
CA THR A 154 -6.43 14.44 9.21
C THR A 154 -6.40 14.73 7.71
N LEU A 155 -5.55 14.03 6.96
CA LEU A 155 -5.42 14.25 5.52
C LEU A 155 -6.64 13.72 4.74
N SER A 156 -7.27 12.65 5.21
CA SER A 156 -8.50 12.12 4.61
C SER A 156 -9.69 13.08 4.78
N ALA A 157 -9.74 13.83 5.89
CA ALA A 157 -10.75 14.85 6.12
C ALA A 157 -10.61 16.05 5.17
N LEU A 158 -9.37 16.45 4.84
CA LEU A 158 -9.10 17.52 3.86
C LEU A 158 -9.66 17.19 2.48
N ASN A 159 -9.54 15.92 2.04
CA ASN A 159 -10.06 15.49 0.74
C ASN A 159 -11.59 15.42 0.68
N LYS A 160 -12.27 15.30 1.81
CA LYS A 160 -13.76 15.34 1.88
C LYS A 160 -14.31 16.76 1.94
N GLY A 161 -13.55 17.72 2.47
CA GLY A 161 -13.96 19.12 2.59
C GLY A 161 -13.71 19.96 1.32
N GLY A 162 -12.89 19.48 0.37
CA GLY A 162 -12.58 20.18 -0.88
C GLY A 162 -13.57 19.95 -2.04
N GLY A 163 -14.65 19.23 -1.82
CA GLY A 163 -15.63 18.87 -2.86
C GLY A 163 -16.92 19.72 -2.87
N THR A 164 -16.95 20.84 -2.15
CA THR A 164 -18.09 21.77 -2.16
C THR A 164 -17.60 23.20 -2.44
N GLY A 165 -17.53 23.55 -3.70
CA GLY A 165 -17.33 24.94 -4.10
C GLY A 165 -16.60 25.07 -5.41
N GLU A 166 -17.38 25.11 -6.50
CA GLU A 166 -17.24 25.98 -7.66
C GLU A 166 -17.84 25.32 -8.93
N ASP A 167 -19.17 25.10 -8.90
CA ASP A 167 -19.94 25.22 -10.13
C ASP A 167 -20.22 26.73 -10.29
N GLY A 168 -19.18 27.45 -10.71
CA GLY A 168 -19.25 28.85 -11.09
C GLY A 168 -19.54 28.94 -12.58
N GLU A 169 -20.77 29.34 -12.86
CA GLU A 169 -21.30 29.86 -14.12
C GLU A 169 -20.24 30.47 -15.02
N PHE A 170 -20.13 29.95 -16.23
CA PHE A 170 -19.70 30.74 -17.40
C PHE A 170 -20.88 30.82 -18.37
N GLU A 171 -21.53 31.98 -18.38
CA GLU A 171 -22.28 32.49 -19.55
C GLU A 171 -21.33 32.72 -20.72
#